data_e730405ec18c01ac96ccdedc007d1362
#
_entry.id   e730405ec18c01ac96ccdedc007d1362
#
_cell.length_a   1.000
_cell.length_b   1.000
_cell.length_c   1.000
_cell.angle_alpha   90.00
_cell.angle_beta   90.00
_cell.angle_gamma   90.00
#
_symmetry.space_group_name_H-M   'P 1'
#
loop_
_entity.id
_entity.type
_entity.pdbx_description
1 polymer ?
#
loop_
_entity_poly.entity_id
_entity_poly.type
_entity_poly.pdbx_seq_one_letter_code
_entity_poly.pdbx_strand_id
1 'polypeptide(L)'
;MTGVQTCALPISFNAAYFRKLRGRKKSARLSYNRFFYPLDNIHHWNRIYGPRGFLQYQCVVTKDTRDALRALLQRISSTGQASFLSVLKEFGDLPSPGLLSFPRKGYTLALDFPNLGSSTLNLLNDLDAIVREADGAIYPAKDARMPPDMFRAGFPALDHFVEYIDPKFSSSFWRRVCS
;
A
#
# COMPACT_ATOMS: atom_id res chain seq x y z
N MET A 1 -1.86 -22.05 14.00
CA MET A 1 -2.57 -22.01 12.70
C MET A 1 -1.50 -21.92 11.63
N THR A 2 -1.40 -22.92 10.79
CA THR A 2 -0.37 -23.05 9.77
C THR A 2 -0.58 -22.05 8.63
N GLY A 3 0.50 -21.55 8.00
CA GLY A 3 0.46 -20.52 6.95
C GLY A 3 -0.45 -20.86 5.74
N VAL A 4 -0.78 -22.12 5.53
CA VAL A 4 -1.72 -22.58 4.49
C VAL A 4 -3.15 -22.11 4.74
N GLN A 5 -3.59 -22.01 5.99
CA GLN A 5 -4.95 -21.51 6.31
C GLN A 5 -5.10 -20.01 6.06
N THR A 6 -4.01 -19.25 6.18
CA THR A 6 -4.02 -17.79 5.98
C THR A 6 -4.18 -17.41 4.51
N CYS A 7 -3.70 -18.24 3.58
CA CYS A 7 -3.83 -18.00 2.13
C CYS A 7 -5.15 -18.53 1.55
N ALA A 8 -5.70 -19.62 2.09
CA ALA A 8 -6.90 -20.26 1.54
C ALA A 8 -8.14 -19.35 1.65
N LEU A 9 -8.32 -18.65 2.76
CA LEU A 9 -9.48 -17.78 2.98
C LEU A 9 -9.58 -16.60 1.99
N PRO A 10 -8.51 -15.77 1.79
CA PRO A 10 -8.55 -14.69 0.81
C PRO A 10 -8.75 -15.19 -0.62
N ILE A 11 -8.10 -16.31 -0.98
CA ILE A 11 -8.23 -16.90 -2.32
C ILE A 11 -9.66 -17.39 -2.55
N SER A 12 -10.23 -18.10 -1.58
CA SER A 12 -11.61 -18.59 -1.67
C SER A 12 -12.63 -17.45 -1.71
N PHE A 13 -12.43 -16.42 -0.89
CA PHE A 13 -13.25 -15.20 -0.89
C PHE A 13 -13.19 -14.50 -2.24
N ASN A 14 -12.00 -14.26 -2.76
CA ASN A 14 -11.80 -13.59 -4.05
C ASN A 14 -12.40 -14.41 -5.20
N ALA A 15 -12.25 -15.73 -5.19
CA ALA A 15 -12.84 -16.61 -6.18
C ALA A 15 -14.38 -16.58 -6.12
N ALA A 16 -14.96 -16.60 -4.93
CA ALA A 16 -16.40 -16.50 -4.73
C ALA A 16 -16.93 -15.13 -5.17
N TYR A 17 -16.23 -14.07 -4.81
CA TYR A 17 -16.58 -12.70 -5.20
C TYR A 17 -16.52 -12.50 -6.71
N PHE A 18 -15.47 -13.00 -7.36
CA PHE A 18 -15.33 -12.97 -8.82
C PHE A 18 -16.47 -13.75 -9.53
N ARG A 19 -16.81 -14.93 -9.03
CA ARG A 19 -17.89 -15.77 -9.58
C ARG A 19 -19.28 -15.18 -9.36
N LYS A 20 -19.45 -14.24 -8.44
CA LYS A 20 -20.73 -13.53 -8.20
C LYS A 20 -21.16 -12.72 -9.42
N LEU A 21 -20.22 -12.30 -10.26
CA LEU A 21 -20.49 -11.66 -11.54
C LEU A 21 -20.71 -12.72 -12.62
N ARG A 22 -21.94 -13.24 -12.73
CA ARG A 22 -22.36 -14.06 -13.86
C ARG A 22 -22.63 -13.15 -15.07
N GLY A 23 -21.69 -13.10 -16.03
CA GLY A 23 -21.77 -12.26 -17.24
C GLY A 23 -20.85 -11.04 -17.19
N ARG A 24 -20.64 -10.42 -18.36
CA ARG A 24 -19.67 -9.30 -18.54
C ARG A 24 -20.13 -7.97 -17.94
N LYS A 25 -21.43 -7.79 -17.70
CA LYS A 25 -21.99 -6.54 -17.15
C LYS A 25 -23.13 -6.83 -16.20
N LYS A 26 -23.14 -6.18 -15.06
CA LYS A 26 -24.26 -6.17 -14.11
C LYS A 26 -24.52 -4.73 -13.71
N SER A 27 -25.72 -4.22 -13.94
CA SER A 27 -26.17 -2.91 -13.48
C SER A 27 -27.10 -3.09 -12.27
N ALA A 28 -26.89 -2.29 -11.25
CA ALA A 28 -27.76 -2.24 -10.09
C ALA A 28 -27.82 -0.79 -9.57
N ARG A 29 -29.00 -0.41 -9.04
CA ARG A 29 -29.13 0.84 -8.27
C ARG A 29 -28.72 0.55 -6.83
N LEU A 30 -27.73 1.25 -6.34
CA LEU A 30 -27.23 1.15 -4.97
C LEU A 30 -27.36 2.50 -4.30
N SER A 31 -27.58 2.54 -2.98
CA SER A 31 -27.42 3.78 -2.22
C SER A 31 -25.96 4.21 -2.29
N TYR A 32 -25.71 5.53 -2.29
CA TYR A 32 -24.36 6.06 -2.37
C TYR A 32 -23.47 5.57 -1.21
N ASN A 33 -24.03 5.39 -0.02
CA ASN A 33 -23.30 4.85 1.13
C ASN A 33 -22.72 3.45 0.86
N ARG A 34 -23.52 2.54 0.30
CA ARG A 34 -23.04 1.20 -0.04
C ARG A 34 -22.03 1.19 -1.17
N PHE A 35 -22.09 2.19 -2.04
CA PHE A 35 -21.15 2.31 -3.16
C PHE A 35 -19.80 2.91 -2.72
N PHE A 36 -19.82 4.02 -2.01
CA PHE A 36 -18.61 4.72 -1.59
C PHE A 36 -17.97 4.18 -0.32
N TYR A 37 -18.76 3.59 0.57
CA TYR A 37 -18.31 3.10 1.88
C TYR A 37 -18.65 1.61 2.08
N PRO A 38 -18.18 0.72 1.19
CA PRO A 38 -18.56 -0.70 1.26
C PRO A 38 -18.06 -1.40 2.51
N LEU A 39 -17.00 -0.87 3.15
CA LEU A 39 -16.37 -1.46 4.33
C LEU A 39 -16.95 -0.96 5.64
N ASP A 40 -17.73 0.13 5.66
CA ASP A 40 -18.29 0.71 6.89
C ASP A 40 -19.28 -0.21 7.60
N ASN A 41 -19.82 -1.20 6.87
CA ASN A 41 -20.70 -2.22 7.46
C ASN A 41 -19.92 -3.37 8.13
N ILE A 42 -18.59 -3.39 8.05
CA ILE A 42 -17.75 -4.41 8.68
C ILE A 42 -17.15 -3.82 9.95
N HIS A 43 -17.82 -4.09 11.08
CA HIS A 43 -17.30 -3.64 12.37
C HIS A 43 -16.07 -4.46 12.77
N HIS A 44 -15.08 -3.79 13.38
CA HIS A 44 -13.85 -4.41 13.90
C HIS A 44 -13.07 -5.24 12.85
N TRP A 45 -13.04 -4.78 11.61
CA TRP A 45 -12.36 -5.46 10.50
C TRP A 45 -10.87 -5.75 10.79
N ASN A 46 -10.23 -4.94 11.62
CA ASN A 46 -8.85 -5.13 12.06
C ASN A 46 -8.63 -6.47 12.81
N ARG A 47 -9.66 -7.06 13.40
CA ARG A 47 -9.59 -8.38 14.07
C ARG A 47 -9.30 -9.54 13.11
N ILE A 48 -9.52 -9.35 11.81
CA ILE A 48 -9.21 -10.35 10.78
C ILE A 48 -7.72 -10.71 10.77
N TYR A 49 -6.86 -9.75 11.14
CA TYR A 49 -5.41 -9.95 11.18
C TYR A 49 -4.89 -10.58 12.48
N GLY A 50 -5.79 -10.80 13.47
CA GLY A 50 -5.46 -11.40 14.76
C GLY A 50 -4.69 -10.46 15.69
N PRO A 51 -4.19 -10.99 16.84
CA PRO A 51 -3.61 -10.17 17.91
C PRO A 51 -2.28 -9.49 17.54
N ARG A 52 -1.55 -9.99 16.55
CA ARG A 52 -0.31 -9.38 16.07
C ARG A 52 -0.54 -8.18 15.15
N GLY A 53 -1.79 -7.96 14.72
CA GLY A 53 -2.15 -6.87 13.81
C GLY A 53 -1.59 -7.06 12.40
N PHE A 54 -1.44 -5.94 11.70
CA PHE A 54 -1.01 -5.90 10.31
C PHE A 54 -0.19 -4.65 10.02
N LEU A 55 0.52 -4.66 8.91
CA LEU A 55 1.23 -3.53 8.36
C LEU A 55 0.56 -3.14 7.03
N GLN A 56 0.26 -1.86 6.87
CA GLN A 56 -0.17 -1.33 5.59
C GLN A 56 1.05 -0.95 4.76
N TYR A 57 1.00 -1.23 3.48
CA TYR A 57 2.01 -0.84 2.51
C TYR A 57 1.32 -0.18 1.33
N GLN A 58 1.73 1.01 0.98
CA GLN A 58 1.24 1.68 -0.23
C GLN A 58 2.40 2.35 -0.94
N CYS A 59 2.54 2.04 -2.22
CA CYS A 59 3.54 2.64 -3.08
C CYS A 59 2.89 3.25 -4.33
N VAL A 60 3.65 4.08 -5.02
CA VAL A 60 3.36 4.54 -6.37
C VAL A 60 4.56 4.27 -7.26
N VAL A 61 4.32 3.76 -8.47
CA VAL A 61 5.31 3.59 -9.54
C VAL A 61 4.81 4.29 -10.79
N THR A 62 5.70 4.79 -11.64
CA THR A 62 5.31 5.52 -12.86
C THR A 62 4.72 4.58 -13.91
N LYS A 63 3.96 5.11 -14.87
CA LYS A 63 3.37 4.31 -15.97
C LYS A 63 4.41 3.62 -16.83
N ASP A 64 5.55 4.25 -17.02
CA ASP A 64 6.64 3.72 -17.84
C ASP A 64 7.34 2.53 -17.18
N THR A 65 7.09 2.33 -15.89
CA THR A 65 7.65 1.23 -15.10
C THR A 65 6.60 0.17 -14.74
N ARG A 66 5.69 -0.17 -15.67
CA ARG A 66 4.67 -1.22 -15.45
C ARG A 66 5.26 -2.57 -15.03
N ASP A 67 6.47 -2.87 -15.47
CA ASP A 67 7.16 -4.09 -15.09
C ASP A 67 7.51 -4.12 -13.61
N ALA A 68 7.71 -2.96 -12.97
CA ALA A 68 7.85 -2.87 -11.52
C ALA A 68 6.59 -3.33 -10.79
N LEU A 69 5.39 -2.96 -11.28
CA LEU A 69 4.13 -3.45 -10.71
C LEU A 69 4.03 -4.99 -10.81
N ARG A 70 4.44 -5.56 -11.95
CA ARG A 70 4.49 -7.01 -12.13
C ARG A 70 5.49 -7.64 -11.16
N ALA A 71 6.68 -7.07 -11.01
CA ALA A 71 7.71 -7.55 -10.09
C ALA A 71 7.23 -7.52 -8.63
N LEU A 72 6.55 -6.43 -8.19
CA LEU A 72 5.93 -6.34 -6.88
C LEU A 72 4.93 -7.48 -6.64
N LEU A 73 4.00 -7.70 -7.57
CA LEU A 73 2.99 -8.74 -7.45
C LEU A 73 3.61 -10.15 -7.46
N GLN A 74 4.62 -10.38 -8.29
CA GLN A 74 5.36 -11.66 -8.33
C GLN A 74 6.12 -11.90 -7.02
N ARG A 75 6.78 -10.87 -6.48
CA ARG A 75 7.51 -10.99 -5.20
C ARG A 75 6.56 -11.31 -4.06
N ILE A 76 5.41 -10.63 -3.97
CA ILE A 76 4.37 -10.91 -2.97
C ILE A 76 3.85 -12.35 -3.12
N SER A 77 3.50 -12.73 -4.33
CA SER A 77 2.98 -14.09 -4.62
C SER A 77 3.97 -15.19 -4.26
N SER A 78 5.26 -14.99 -4.49
CA SER A 78 6.32 -15.98 -4.19
C SER A 78 6.50 -16.24 -2.70
N THR A 79 6.12 -15.31 -1.82
CA THR A 79 6.23 -15.49 -0.37
C THR A 79 5.07 -16.25 0.25
N GLY A 80 4.00 -16.48 -0.50
CA GLY A 80 2.76 -17.04 0.04
C GLY A 80 2.03 -16.11 1.02
N GLN A 81 2.48 -14.88 1.23
CA GLN A 81 1.77 -13.89 2.03
C GLN A 81 0.68 -13.25 1.18
N ALA A 82 -0.56 -13.37 1.64
CA ALA A 82 -1.70 -12.77 0.96
C ALA A 82 -2.16 -11.50 1.68
N SER A 83 -2.56 -10.50 0.91
CA SER A 83 -3.24 -9.32 1.42
C SER A 83 -4.76 -9.55 1.41
N PHE A 84 -5.44 -9.22 2.50
CA PHE A 84 -6.91 -9.23 2.55
C PHE A 84 -7.51 -8.06 1.78
N LEU A 85 -6.82 -6.94 1.76
CA LEU A 85 -7.20 -5.76 1.02
C LEU A 85 -6.09 -5.41 0.04
N SER A 86 -6.43 -5.41 -1.24
CA SER A 86 -5.53 -5.00 -2.32
C SER A 86 -6.25 -3.97 -3.18
N VAL A 87 -5.67 -2.78 -3.29
CA VAL A 87 -6.23 -1.69 -4.07
C VAL A 87 -5.20 -1.21 -5.08
N LEU A 88 -5.54 -1.32 -6.36
CA LEU A 88 -4.77 -0.76 -7.47
C LEU A 88 -5.53 0.43 -8.05
N LYS A 89 -4.84 1.57 -8.16
CA LYS A 89 -5.39 2.79 -8.75
C LYS A 89 -4.37 3.39 -9.73
N GLU A 90 -4.87 4.21 -10.63
CA GLU A 90 -4.06 5.03 -11.51
C GLU A 90 -4.20 6.50 -11.12
N PHE A 91 -3.06 7.17 -10.92
CA PHE A 91 -3.01 8.62 -10.76
C PHE A 91 -2.83 9.29 -12.12
N GLY A 92 -3.58 10.36 -12.35
CA GLY A 92 -3.49 11.20 -13.55
C GLY A 92 -2.30 12.17 -13.53
N ASP A 93 -2.32 13.08 -14.48
CA ASP A 93 -1.22 14.01 -14.75
C ASP A 93 -1.29 15.31 -13.93
N LEU A 94 -2.33 15.47 -13.10
CA LEU A 94 -2.49 16.69 -12.29
C LEU A 94 -1.35 16.80 -11.29
N PRO A 95 -0.53 17.86 -11.37
CA PRO A 95 0.57 18.04 -10.43
C PRO A 95 0.04 18.36 -9.04
N SER A 96 0.66 17.74 -8.04
CA SER A 96 0.37 18.06 -6.63
C SER A 96 1.13 19.30 -6.20
N PRO A 97 0.49 20.26 -5.51
CA PRO A 97 1.13 21.51 -5.11
C PRO A 97 2.09 21.38 -3.92
N GLY A 98 1.99 20.32 -3.14
CA GLY A 98 2.81 20.13 -1.93
C GLY A 98 4.16 19.52 -2.22
N LEU A 99 5.21 20.02 -1.54
CA LEU A 99 6.60 19.56 -1.70
C LEU A 99 6.78 18.08 -1.39
N LEU A 100 6.07 17.55 -0.40
CA LEU A 100 6.10 16.14 0.01
C LEU A 100 4.84 15.37 -0.43
N SER A 101 4.22 15.78 -1.54
CA SER A 101 3.04 15.08 -2.05
C SER A 101 3.37 13.70 -2.56
N PHE A 102 2.61 12.70 -2.09
CA PHE A 102 2.73 11.32 -2.54
C PHE A 102 2.14 11.08 -3.95
N PRO A 103 0.93 11.62 -4.29
CA PRO A 103 0.34 11.40 -5.59
C PRO A 103 1.21 11.95 -6.73
N ARG A 104 1.46 11.11 -7.73
CA ARG A 104 2.16 11.45 -8.98
C ARG A 104 1.66 10.55 -10.09
N LYS A 105 1.81 10.96 -11.34
CA LYS A 105 1.41 10.16 -12.51
C LYS A 105 1.97 8.74 -12.42
N GLY A 106 1.09 7.73 -12.44
CA GLY A 106 1.50 6.33 -12.35
C GLY A 106 0.46 5.43 -11.70
N TYR A 107 0.89 4.26 -11.29
CA TYR A 107 0.07 3.28 -10.60
C TYR A 107 0.39 3.26 -9.11
N THR A 108 -0.64 3.34 -8.26
CA THR A 108 -0.49 3.15 -6.82
C THR A 108 -1.12 1.82 -6.41
N LEU A 109 -0.35 1.05 -5.64
CA LEU A 109 -0.75 -0.24 -5.09
C LEU A 109 -0.77 -0.14 -3.57
N ALA A 110 -1.92 -0.41 -2.95
CA ALA A 110 -2.08 -0.45 -1.51
C ALA A 110 -2.44 -1.86 -1.05
N LEU A 111 -1.78 -2.34 -0.01
CA LEU A 111 -1.84 -3.71 0.49
C LEU A 111 -1.79 -3.73 2.01
N ASP A 112 -2.43 -4.73 2.61
CA ASP A 112 -2.37 -4.98 4.04
C ASP A 112 -1.74 -6.36 4.28
N PHE A 113 -0.63 -6.41 5.00
CA PHE A 113 0.06 -7.66 5.32
C PHE A 113 -0.09 -8.02 6.79
N PRO A 114 -0.42 -9.27 7.13
CA PRO A 114 -0.36 -9.75 8.52
C PRO A 114 1.03 -9.50 9.10
N ASN A 115 1.11 -9.04 10.34
CA ASN A 115 2.38 -8.85 11.00
C ASN A 115 2.95 -10.21 11.47
N LEU A 116 3.80 -10.81 10.65
CA LEU A 116 4.51 -12.07 10.92
C LEU A 116 5.95 -11.83 11.40
N GLY A 117 6.25 -10.63 11.90
CA GLY A 117 7.59 -10.26 12.36
C GLY A 117 8.57 -10.10 11.19
N SER A 118 9.78 -10.66 11.33
CA SER A 118 10.85 -10.52 10.35
C SER A 118 10.47 -10.97 8.94
N SER A 119 9.61 -11.99 8.81
CA SER A 119 9.16 -12.46 7.50
C SER A 119 8.41 -11.36 6.71
N THR A 120 7.49 -10.64 7.38
CA THR A 120 6.78 -9.53 6.74
C THR A 120 7.72 -8.35 6.50
N LEU A 121 8.59 -8.02 7.48
CA LEU A 121 9.53 -6.90 7.33
C LEU A 121 10.51 -7.12 6.18
N ASN A 122 11.04 -8.33 6.00
CA ASN A 122 11.92 -8.67 4.88
C ASN A 122 11.19 -8.53 3.54
N LEU A 123 9.95 -9.03 3.44
CA LEU A 123 9.15 -8.82 2.24
C LEU A 123 9.00 -7.32 1.92
N LEU A 124 8.66 -6.50 2.91
CA LEU A 124 8.49 -5.07 2.71
C LEU A 124 9.81 -4.38 2.29
N ASN A 125 10.97 -4.84 2.77
CA ASN A 125 12.27 -4.34 2.31
C ASN A 125 12.53 -4.68 0.83
N ASP A 126 12.17 -5.89 0.40
CA ASP A 126 12.30 -6.29 -1.00
C ASP A 126 11.37 -5.45 -1.91
N LEU A 127 10.15 -5.16 -1.44
CA LEU A 127 9.22 -4.30 -2.17
C LEU A 127 9.75 -2.85 -2.27
N ASP A 128 10.39 -2.33 -1.21
CA ASP A 128 11.03 -1.01 -1.23
C ASP A 128 12.12 -0.92 -2.29
N ALA A 129 12.95 -1.96 -2.41
CA ALA A 129 13.99 -2.00 -3.43
C ALA A 129 13.40 -1.89 -4.84
N ILE A 130 12.36 -2.67 -5.14
CA ILE A 130 11.65 -2.61 -6.44
C ILE A 130 11.05 -1.22 -6.68
N VAL A 131 10.41 -0.62 -5.67
CA VAL A 131 9.80 0.71 -5.79
C VAL A 131 10.87 1.77 -6.05
N ARG A 132 12.01 1.70 -5.37
CA ARG A 132 13.13 2.63 -5.56
C ARG A 132 13.74 2.51 -6.96
N GLU A 133 13.96 1.31 -7.46
CA GLU A 133 14.44 1.06 -8.82
C GLU A 133 13.48 1.61 -9.89
N ALA A 134 12.21 1.72 -9.57
CA ALA A 134 11.16 2.24 -10.43
C ALA A 134 10.88 3.74 -10.25
N ASP A 135 11.79 4.51 -9.64
CA ASP A 135 11.61 5.93 -9.30
C ASP A 135 10.29 6.21 -8.56
N GLY A 136 9.88 5.25 -7.75
CA GLY A 136 8.64 5.28 -7.02
C GLY A 136 8.77 5.92 -5.64
N ALA A 137 7.64 5.96 -4.91
CA ALA A 137 7.60 6.41 -3.53
C ALA A 137 6.68 5.54 -2.69
N ILE A 138 6.96 5.49 -1.39
CA ILE A 138 6.08 4.88 -0.38
C ILE A 138 5.23 5.96 0.26
N TYR A 139 3.98 5.64 0.55
CA TYR A 139 3.05 6.58 1.16
C TYR A 139 3.32 6.76 2.66
N PRO A 140 3.80 7.95 3.09
CA PRO A 140 4.20 8.17 4.48
C PRO A 140 3.08 7.96 5.51
N ALA A 141 1.84 8.28 5.15
CA ALA A 141 0.71 8.15 6.08
C ALA A 141 0.33 6.69 6.41
N LYS A 142 0.85 5.72 5.67
CA LYS A 142 0.64 4.28 5.90
C LYS A 142 1.92 3.54 6.28
N ASP A 143 3.01 4.27 6.39
CA ASP A 143 4.30 3.68 6.70
C ASP A 143 4.53 3.50 8.20
N ALA A 144 5.15 2.38 8.56
CA ALA A 144 5.57 2.08 9.93
C ALA A 144 7.09 1.94 10.09
N ARG A 145 7.89 1.88 8.99
CA ARG A 145 9.28 1.45 9.04
C ARG A 145 10.21 2.07 7.98
N MET A 146 9.71 2.91 7.08
CA MET A 146 10.48 3.48 5.97
C MET A 146 11.84 4.02 6.43
N PRO A 147 12.96 3.61 5.81
CA PRO A 147 14.28 4.15 6.14
C PRO A 147 14.50 5.52 5.49
N PRO A 148 15.49 6.30 5.99
CA PRO A 148 15.78 7.65 5.50
C PRO A 148 16.08 7.72 4.00
N ASP A 149 16.85 6.78 3.48
CA ASP A 149 17.24 6.71 2.07
C ASP A 149 16.04 6.49 1.14
N MET A 150 15.08 5.68 1.55
CA MET A 150 13.84 5.46 0.80
C MET A 150 12.95 6.70 0.80
N PHE A 151 12.86 7.41 1.94
CA PHE A 151 12.11 8.66 2.01
C PHE A 151 12.74 9.74 1.14
N ARG A 152 14.05 9.91 1.22
CA ARG A 152 14.80 10.90 0.42
C ARG A 152 14.68 10.61 -1.08
N ALA A 153 14.80 9.35 -1.50
CA ALA A 153 14.61 8.96 -2.89
C ALA A 153 13.19 9.22 -3.39
N GLY A 154 12.19 8.95 -2.57
CA GLY A 154 10.78 9.12 -2.94
C GLY A 154 10.29 10.58 -2.94
N PHE A 155 11.00 11.50 -2.27
CA PHE A 155 10.59 12.90 -2.10
C PHE A 155 11.75 13.86 -2.38
N PRO A 156 12.09 14.12 -3.67
CA PRO A 156 13.25 14.94 -4.04
C PRO A 156 13.22 16.38 -3.52
N ALA A 157 12.03 16.93 -3.24
CA ALA A 157 11.89 18.28 -2.68
C ALA A 157 12.05 18.34 -1.15
N LEU A 158 12.56 17.26 -0.52
CA LEU A 158 12.72 17.19 0.93
C LEU A 158 13.61 18.31 1.47
N ASP A 159 14.75 18.57 0.83
CA ASP A 159 15.68 19.58 1.31
C ASP A 159 15.06 20.99 1.27
N HIS A 160 14.26 21.28 0.24
CA HIS A 160 13.48 22.52 0.18
C HIS A 160 12.40 22.57 1.26
N PHE A 161 11.72 21.43 1.55
CA PHE A 161 10.72 21.38 2.61
C PHE A 161 11.31 21.64 4.01
N VAL A 162 12.54 21.18 4.25
CA VAL A 162 13.24 21.36 5.55
C VAL A 162 13.40 22.83 5.93
N GLU A 163 13.54 23.73 4.95
CA GLU A 163 13.65 25.17 5.17
C GLU A 163 12.42 25.79 5.89
N TYR A 164 11.27 25.14 5.80
CA TYR A 164 9.99 25.61 6.37
C TYR A 164 9.65 24.96 7.71
N ILE A 165 10.49 24.08 8.24
CA ILE A 165 10.18 23.34 9.46
C ILE A 165 10.54 24.19 10.68
N ASP A 166 9.58 24.35 11.58
CA ASP A 166 9.86 24.84 12.93
C ASP A 166 10.54 23.70 13.75
N PRO A 167 11.78 23.89 14.23
CA PRO A 167 12.51 22.85 14.95
C PRO A 167 11.86 22.43 16.27
N LYS A 168 10.89 23.19 16.78
CA LYS A 168 10.11 22.83 17.96
C LYS A 168 9.08 21.74 17.70
N PHE A 169 8.71 21.51 16.43
CA PHE A 169 7.76 20.48 16.04
C PHE A 169 8.48 19.30 15.43
N SER A 170 8.28 18.12 16.00
CA SER A 170 8.87 16.87 15.53
C SER A 170 7.95 15.69 15.81
N SER A 171 7.95 14.71 14.92
CA SER A 171 7.24 13.43 15.09
C SER A 171 8.23 12.26 15.10
N SER A 172 7.79 11.11 15.60
CA SER A 172 8.59 9.88 15.53
C SER A 172 8.91 9.48 14.08
N PHE A 173 7.96 9.67 13.18
CA PHE A 173 8.18 9.49 11.74
C PHE A 173 9.30 10.41 11.23
N TRP A 174 9.18 11.72 11.48
CA TRP A 174 10.14 12.70 11.02
C TRP A 174 11.56 12.40 11.52
N ARG A 175 11.71 12.11 12.80
CA ARG A 175 13.02 11.75 13.38
C ARG A 175 13.63 10.50 12.73
N ARG A 176 12.79 9.52 12.34
CA ARG A 176 13.27 8.30 11.68
C ARG A 176 13.74 8.54 10.25
N VAL A 177 13.03 9.36 9.48
CA VAL A 177 13.30 9.54 8.03
C VAL A 177 14.29 10.67 7.73
N CYS A 178 14.57 11.53 8.69
CA CYS A 178 15.49 12.66 8.55
C CYS A 178 16.73 12.58 9.47
N SER A 179 16.91 11.43 10.15
CA SER A 179 18.14 11.15 10.93
C SER A 179 19.32 10.82 10.04
#